data_283d2eba68bec15805d9b4550eeccc41
#
_entry.id   283d2eba68bec15805d9b4550eeccc41
#
_cell.length_a   1.000
_cell.length_b   1.000
_cell.length_c   1.000
_cell.angle_alpha   90.00
_cell.angle_beta   90.00
_cell.angle_gamma   90.00
#
_symmetry.space_group_name_H-M   'P 1'
#
loop_
_entity.id
_entity.type
_entity.pdbx_description
1 polymer ?
#
loop_
_entity_poly.entity_id
_entity_poly.type
_entity_poly.pdbx_seq_one_letter_code
_entity_poly.pdbx_strand_id
1 'polypeptide(L)'
;VPYGGHFDGALGVVAALEAVRTIQDTGLELPVNLEVIDFTDEEGTLVGLLGSSAIAGRLTQKDLLNPRGGRQALLEGFQRAGMTDSTALGAARDPGGLAGYLELHIEQGGRLENAGIHIGIVSAIVGISSYRLAFLGRPEHAGTASMEARLDAAQGASAFTLAARQIVLEKFPGCVVNVGEMKFSPGAFNIVPGRVDLS
;
A
#
# COMPACT_ATOMS: atom_id res chain seq x y z
N VAL A 1 3.77 5.88 -4.40
CA VAL A 1 4.02 4.62 -5.13
C VAL A 1 4.94 4.92 -6.30
N PRO A 2 6.05 4.19 -6.47
CA PRO A 2 6.86 4.30 -7.68
C PRO A 2 5.96 4.11 -8.91
N TYR A 3 6.06 5.06 -9.86
CA TYR A 3 5.18 5.13 -11.04
C TYR A 3 3.70 5.37 -10.76
N GLY A 4 3.34 5.89 -9.59
CA GLY A 4 1.99 6.32 -9.26
C GLY A 4 1.53 7.52 -10.07
N GLY A 5 0.23 7.78 -10.09
CA GLY A 5 -0.36 8.91 -10.81
C GLY A 5 0.03 10.26 -10.20
N HIS A 6 0.05 11.30 -11.01
CA HIS A 6 0.39 12.66 -10.58
C HIS A 6 -0.58 13.24 -9.53
N PHE A 7 -1.78 12.71 -9.44
CA PHE A 7 -2.84 13.20 -8.55
C PHE A 7 -2.99 12.40 -7.27
N ASP A 8 -2.34 11.24 -7.19
CA ASP A 8 -2.43 10.38 -6.01
C ASP A 8 -1.73 11.05 -4.81
N GLY A 9 -2.46 11.26 -3.73
CA GLY A 9 -2.06 12.06 -2.58
C GLY A 9 -2.08 13.58 -2.85
N ALA A 10 -1.42 14.03 -3.91
CA ALA A 10 -1.24 15.47 -4.20
C ALA A 10 -2.57 16.22 -4.39
N LEU A 11 -3.56 15.61 -5.03
CA LEU A 11 -4.87 16.23 -5.20
C LEU A 11 -5.55 16.53 -3.87
N GLY A 12 -5.50 15.61 -2.92
CA GLY A 12 -6.08 15.77 -1.59
C GLY A 12 -5.48 16.95 -0.83
N VAL A 13 -4.15 17.05 -0.82
CA VAL A 13 -3.43 18.15 -0.15
C VAL A 13 -3.75 19.49 -0.79
N VAL A 14 -3.66 19.59 -2.12
CA VAL A 14 -3.93 20.85 -2.84
C VAL A 14 -5.39 21.28 -2.71
N ALA A 15 -6.33 20.33 -2.78
CA ALA A 15 -7.75 20.61 -2.61
C ALA A 15 -8.07 21.09 -1.18
N ALA A 16 -7.44 20.52 -0.17
CA ALA A 16 -7.60 20.98 1.21
C ALA A 16 -7.09 22.41 1.40
N LEU A 17 -5.94 22.76 0.82
CA LEU A 17 -5.39 24.14 0.82
C LEU A 17 -6.35 25.10 0.12
N GLU A 18 -6.86 24.75 -1.06
CA GLU A 18 -7.78 25.59 -1.82
C GLU A 18 -9.13 25.75 -1.11
N ALA A 19 -9.63 24.70 -0.43
CA ALA A 19 -10.84 24.82 0.38
C ALA A 19 -10.69 25.82 1.52
N VAL A 20 -9.56 25.79 2.26
CA VAL A 20 -9.29 26.75 3.34
C VAL A 20 -9.16 28.17 2.78
N ARG A 21 -8.45 28.34 1.67
CA ARG A 21 -8.32 29.62 0.98
C ARG A 21 -9.68 30.17 0.54
N THR A 22 -10.51 29.36 -0.09
CA THR A 22 -11.84 29.76 -0.53
C THR A 22 -12.71 30.22 0.65
N ILE A 23 -12.66 29.51 1.78
CA ILE A 23 -13.39 29.88 3.00
C ILE A 23 -12.90 31.24 3.52
N GLN A 24 -11.59 31.47 3.55
CA GLN A 24 -11.02 32.75 3.96
C GLN A 24 -11.44 33.90 3.01
N ASP A 25 -11.34 33.67 1.69
CA ASP A 25 -11.67 34.68 0.66
C ASP A 25 -13.18 35.07 0.68
N THR A 26 -14.04 34.11 1.03
CA THR A 26 -15.49 34.37 1.17
C THR A 26 -15.89 34.99 2.49
N GLY A 27 -14.98 35.06 3.46
CA GLY A 27 -15.28 35.56 4.80
C GLY A 27 -16.24 34.68 5.60
N LEU A 28 -16.38 33.39 5.22
CA LEU A 28 -17.23 32.45 5.95
C LEU A 28 -16.65 32.15 7.33
N GLU A 29 -17.38 32.48 8.37
CA GLU A 29 -17.01 32.13 9.75
C GLU A 29 -17.46 30.71 10.06
N LEU A 30 -16.52 29.89 10.53
CA LEU A 30 -16.78 28.52 10.96
C LEU A 30 -16.67 28.41 12.48
N PRO A 31 -17.50 27.58 13.12
CA PRO A 31 -17.42 27.37 14.58
C PRO A 31 -16.25 26.47 15.00
N VAL A 32 -15.40 26.09 14.06
CA VAL A 32 -14.23 25.20 14.26
C VAL A 32 -13.02 25.75 13.52
N ASN A 33 -11.84 25.42 14.02
CA ASN A 33 -10.60 25.67 13.29
C ASN A 33 -10.40 24.63 12.20
N LEU A 34 -9.85 25.04 11.07
CA LEU A 34 -9.45 24.13 9.99
C LEU A 34 -7.95 23.93 10.01
N GLU A 35 -7.54 22.70 9.87
CA GLU A 35 -6.15 22.32 9.66
C GLU A 35 -6.03 21.54 8.35
N VAL A 36 -5.03 21.89 7.54
CA VAL A 36 -4.62 21.08 6.38
C VAL A 36 -3.45 20.21 6.79
N ILE A 37 -3.52 18.93 6.54
CA ILE A 37 -2.48 17.98 6.94
C ILE A 37 -1.96 17.28 5.68
N ASP A 38 -0.64 17.34 5.48
CA ASP A 38 0.10 16.49 4.55
C ASP A 38 0.80 15.39 5.36
N PHE A 39 0.30 14.16 5.24
CA PHE A 39 0.82 13.05 6.01
C PHE A 39 2.13 12.52 5.46
N THR A 40 3.16 12.53 6.29
CA THR A 40 4.48 11.99 5.94
C THR A 40 4.45 10.47 5.79
N ASP A 41 5.09 9.97 4.72
CA ASP A 41 5.31 8.53 4.42
C ASP A 41 4.02 7.71 4.44
N GLU A 42 2.96 8.22 3.83
CA GLU A 42 1.71 7.51 3.69
C GLU A 42 1.92 6.21 2.88
N GLU A 43 2.61 6.30 1.75
CA GLU A 43 2.85 5.23 0.77
C GLU A 43 3.79 4.11 1.25
N GLY A 44 4.43 4.27 2.39
CA GLY A 44 5.25 3.24 2.99
C GLY A 44 6.64 3.08 2.40
N THR A 45 7.26 4.16 1.98
CA THR A 45 8.66 4.16 1.59
C THR A 45 9.58 3.77 2.78
N LEU A 46 9.25 4.24 3.96
CA LEU A 46 9.98 3.96 5.20
C LEU A 46 9.19 3.04 6.14
N VAL A 47 8.14 3.54 6.74
CA VAL A 47 7.30 2.81 7.71
C VAL A 47 5.95 2.40 7.10
N GLY A 48 5.32 3.32 6.40
CA GLY A 48 3.96 3.25 5.91
C GLY A 48 2.95 3.82 6.89
N LEU A 49 2.11 4.73 6.38
CA LEU A 49 1.14 5.46 7.19
C LEU A 49 1.79 6.15 8.41
N LEU A 50 3.06 6.57 8.29
CA LEU A 50 3.86 7.06 9.44
C LEU A 50 3.16 8.24 10.12
N GLY A 51 2.80 9.27 9.36
CA GLY A 51 2.18 10.48 9.89
C GLY A 51 0.81 10.24 10.49
N SER A 52 -0.07 9.55 9.77
CA SER A 52 -1.43 9.25 10.23
C SER A 52 -1.45 8.29 11.42
N SER A 53 -0.57 7.27 11.44
CA SER A 53 -0.41 6.38 12.60
C SER A 53 0.10 7.11 13.84
N ALA A 54 1.01 8.08 13.67
CA ALA A 54 1.51 8.88 14.77
C ALA A 54 0.39 9.75 15.39
N ILE A 55 -0.35 10.50 14.59
CA ILE A 55 -1.48 11.33 15.06
C ILE A 55 -2.58 10.47 15.69
N ALA A 56 -2.87 9.30 15.13
CA ALA A 56 -3.87 8.36 15.66
C ALA A 56 -3.40 7.59 16.91
N GLY A 57 -2.17 7.79 17.37
CA GLY A 57 -1.59 7.08 18.52
C GLY A 57 -1.38 5.58 18.28
N ARG A 58 -1.23 5.19 17.02
CA ARG A 58 -1.05 3.77 16.62
C ARG A 58 0.38 3.43 16.24
N LEU A 59 1.25 4.43 16.09
CA LEU A 59 2.66 4.22 15.80
C LEU A 59 3.35 3.56 17.00
N THR A 60 4.09 2.49 16.77
CA THR A 60 4.80 1.75 17.81
C THR A 60 6.31 1.85 17.67
N GLN A 61 7.03 1.62 18.76
CA GLN A 61 8.49 1.51 18.75
C GLN A 61 8.99 0.45 17.74
N LYS A 62 8.26 -0.66 17.60
CA LYS A 62 8.60 -1.73 16.69
C LYS A 62 8.61 -1.26 15.22
N ASP A 63 7.66 -0.41 14.85
CA ASP A 63 7.55 0.13 13.49
C ASP A 63 8.75 1.02 13.16
N LEU A 64 9.23 1.77 14.15
CA LEU A 64 10.40 2.64 13.99
C LEU A 64 11.73 1.89 14.00
N LEU A 65 11.85 0.78 14.74
CA LEU A 65 13.08 0.00 14.83
C LEU A 65 13.38 -0.79 13.57
N ASN A 66 12.35 -1.29 12.88
CA ASN A 66 12.50 -2.13 11.70
C ASN A 66 11.69 -1.60 10.51
N PRO A 67 11.92 -0.36 10.09
CA PRO A 67 11.19 0.22 8.96
C PRO A 67 11.57 -0.48 7.66
N ARG A 68 10.60 -0.59 6.74
CA ARG A 68 10.78 -1.20 5.41
C ARG A 68 11.91 -0.54 4.61
N GLY A 69 12.01 0.79 4.68
CA GLY A 69 13.02 1.56 3.98
C GLY A 69 14.40 1.58 4.66
N GLY A 70 14.53 0.90 5.81
CA GLY A 70 15.77 0.87 6.61
C GLY A 70 15.85 1.94 7.69
N ARG A 71 16.38 1.55 8.84
CA ARG A 71 16.45 2.41 10.03
C ARG A 71 17.26 3.68 9.81
N GLN A 72 18.37 3.59 9.09
CA GLN A 72 19.25 4.73 8.82
C GLN A 72 18.52 5.81 8.02
N ALA A 73 17.80 5.41 6.96
CA ALA A 73 17.02 6.34 6.13
C ALA A 73 15.92 7.06 6.94
N LEU A 74 15.25 6.33 7.85
CA LEU A 74 14.26 6.93 8.74
C LEU A 74 14.88 7.97 9.67
N LEU A 75 16.04 7.67 10.29
CA LEU A 75 16.74 8.60 11.17
C LEU A 75 17.19 9.87 10.43
N GLU A 76 17.70 9.73 9.22
CA GLU A 76 18.08 10.86 8.37
C GLU A 76 16.86 11.72 8.01
N GLY A 77 15.72 11.10 7.74
CA GLY A 77 14.44 11.79 7.51
C GLY A 77 14.00 12.57 8.74
N PHE A 78 14.03 11.95 9.92
CA PHE A 78 13.69 12.60 11.18
C PHE A 78 14.62 13.77 11.49
N GLN A 79 15.93 13.58 11.29
CA GLN A 79 16.90 14.66 11.51
C GLN A 79 16.63 15.88 10.61
N ARG A 80 16.32 15.67 9.33
CA ARG A 80 15.95 16.77 8.40
C ARG A 80 14.68 17.49 8.84
N ALA A 81 13.72 16.75 9.42
CA ALA A 81 12.46 17.30 9.92
C ALA A 81 12.55 17.85 11.36
N GLY A 82 13.72 17.82 12.02
CA GLY A 82 13.87 18.20 13.41
C GLY A 82 13.12 17.27 14.39
N MET A 83 12.91 16.02 14.01
CA MET A 83 12.15 15.02 14.76
C MET A 83 13.06 13.94 15.36
N THR A 84 12.48 13.21 16.29
CA THR A 84 13.07 12.01 16.90
C THR A 84 12.02 10.91 17.01
N ASP A 85 12.40 9.69 17.33
CA ASP A 85 11.47 8.61 17.65
C ASP A 85 10.47 9.04 18.75
N SER A 86 10.98 9.69 19.79
CA SER A 86 10.14 10.14 20.91
C SER A 86 9.10 11.16 20.47
N THR A 87 9.47 12.14 19.64
CA THR A 87 8.51 13.14 19.15
C THR A 87 7.49 12.52 18.19
N ALA A 88 7.89 11.56 17.36
CA ALA A 88 6.97 10.83 16.50
C ALA A 88 5.97 9.97 17.30
N LEU A 89 6.45 9.24 18.31
CA LEU A 89 5.60 8.43 19.19
C LEU A 89 4.69 9.29 20.08
N GLY A 90 5.12 10.50 20.44
CA GLY A 90 4.36 11.45 21.23
C GLY A 90 3.40 12.35 20.44
N ALA A 91 3.26 12.16 19.13
CA ALA A 91 2.44 13.02 18.27
C ALA A 91 0.93 12.71 18.31
N ALA A 92 0.51 11.73 19.11
CA ALA A 92 -0.90 11.36 19.25
C ALA A 92 -1.77 12.56 19.67
N ARG A 93 -2.92 12.72 18.99
CA ARG A 93 -3.92 13.72 19.33
C ARG A 93 -5.13 13.07 20.02
N ASP A 94 -5.75 13.82 20.91
CA ASP A 94 -7.03 13.42 21.51
C ASP A 94 -8.14 13.50 20.44
N PRO A 95 -8.80 12.39 20.10
CA PRO A 95 -9.92 12.41 19.17
C PRO A 95 -11.08 13.30 19.63
N GLY A 96 -11.28 13.47 20.95
CA GLY A 96 -12.32 14.31 21.51
C GLY A 96 -12.16 15.80 21.19
N GLY A 97 -10.96 16.24 20.81
CA GLY A 97 -10.69 17.60 20.35
C GLY A 97 -10.93 17.84 18.86
N LEU A 98 -11.33 16.81 18.10
CA LEU A 98 -11.54 16.89 16.65
C LEU A 98 -13.04 16.88 16.33
N ALA A 99 -13.51 17.91 15.60
CA ALA A 99 -14.89 17.97 15.13
C ALA A 99 -15.16 16.98 13.97
N GLY A 100 -14.14 16.70 13.17
CA GLY A 100 -14.20 15.76 12.06
C GLY A 100 -12.89 15.69 11.27
N TYR A 101 -12.81 14.72 10.37
CA TYR A 101 -11.73 14.55 9.39
C TYR A 101 -12.37 14.36 8.02
N LEU A 102 -11.87 15.10 7.04
CA LEU A 102 -12.29 15.00 5.65
C LEU A 102 -11.05 14.76 4.78
N GLU A 103 -11.17 13.84 3.84
CA GLU A 103 -10.12 13.55 2.88
C GLU A 103 -10.73 13.47 1.49
N LEU A 104 -10.17 14.24 0.55
CA LEU A 104 -10.44 14.08 -0.87
C LEU A 104 -9.36 13.17 -1.47
N HIS A 105 -9.81 12.09 -2.09
CA HIS A 105 -8.94 11.12 -2.73
C HIS A 105 -9.40 10.84 -4.16
N ILE A 106 -8.47 10.53 -5.05
CA ILE A 106 -8.83 9.99 -6.38
C ILE A 106 -9.45 8.60 -6.20
N GLU A 107 -10.26 8.17 -7.14
CA GLU A 107 -10.91 6.85 -7.05
C GLU A 107 -9.92 5.68 -7.12
N GLN A 108 -8.76 5.87 -7.74
CA GLN A 108 -7.79 4.79 -8.08
C GLN A 108 -8.44 3.65 -8.89
N GLY A 109 -9.44 4.00 -9.70
CA GLY A 109 -10.24 3.07 -10.48
C GLY A 109 -11.12 3.82 -11.48
N GLY A 110 -11.94 3.11 -12.22
CA GLY A 110 -12.78 3.68 -13.27
C GLY A 110 -14.30 3.55 -13.02
N ARG A 111 -14.75 3.26 -11.81
CA ARG A 111 -16.19 3.03 -11.55
C ARG A 111 -17.00 4.32 -11.64
N LEU A 112 -16.54 5.39 -11.01
CA LEU A 112 -17.17 6.71 -11.05
C LEU A 112 -17.07 7.31 -12.45
N GLU A 113 -15.89 7.23 -13.07
CA GLU A 113 -15.69 7.69 -14.44
C GLU A 113 -16.62 7.00 -15.42
N ASN A 114 -16.70 5.67 -15.40
CA ASN A 114 -17.60 4.89 -16.27
C ASN A 114 -19.09 5.18 -16.02
N ALA A 115 -19.43 5.59 -14.80
CA ALA A 115 -20.81 5.97 -14.44
C ALA A 115 -21.11 7.47 -14.69
N GLY A 116 -20.13 8.27 -15.09
CA GLY A 116 -20.26 9.72 -15.25
C GLY A 116 -20.50 10.46 -13.93
N ILE A 117 -20.04 9.90 -12.82
CA ILE A 117 -20.19 10.47 -11.47
C ILE A 117 -18.90 11.17 -11.07
N HIS A 118 -18.99 12.45 -10.73
CA HIS A 118 -17.80 13.25 -10.38
C HIS A 118 -17.32 13.06 -8.93
N ILE A 119 -18.24 12.77 -7.99
CA ILE A 119 -17.91 12.60 -6.57
C ILE A 119 -18.66 11.40 -6.01
N GLY A 120 -17.92 10.51 -5.36
CA GLY A 120 -18.44 9.39 -4.60
C GLY A 120 -18.13 9.52 -3.12
N ILE A 121 -19.03 9.05 -2.26
CA ILE A 121 -18.77 8.94 -0.83
C ILE A 121 -18.30 7.53 -0.54
N VAL A 122 -17.12 7.42 0.08
CA VAL A 122 -16.55 6.13 0.49
C VAL A 122 -17.39 5.58 1.64
N SER A 123 -18.05 4.47 1.41
CA SER A 123 -18.89 3.79 2.41
C SER A 123 -18.14 2.68 3.15
N ALA A 124 -17.06 2.16 2.57
CA ALA A 124 -16.22 1.12 3.17
C ALA A 124 -14.84 1.10 2.51
N ILE A 125 -13.85 0.65 3.25
CA ILE A 125 -12.50 0.37 2.76
C ILE A 125 -12.32 -1.14 2.70
N VAL A 126 -11.74 -1.64 1.61
CA VAL A 126 -11.49 -3.08 1.44
C VAL A 126 -10.44 -3.60 2.43
N GLY A 127 -10.66 -4.80 2.93
CA GLY A 127 -9.62 -5.51 3.68
C GLY A 127 -8.53 -6.03 2.76
N ILE A 128 -7.29 -5.97 3.20
CA ILE A 128 -6.12 -6.46 2.47
C ILE A 128 -5.48 -7.59 3.26
N SER A 129 -5.22 -8.70 2.58
CA SER A 129 -4.43 -9.81 3.13
C SER A 129 -3.28 -10.11 2.17
N SER A 130 -2.08 -10.25 2.71
CA SER A 130 -0.89 -10.60 1.93
C SER A 130 -0.29 -11.92 2.41
N TYR A 131 0.18 -12.70 1.45
CA TYR A 131 0.77 -14.01 1.71
C TYR A 131 2.09 -14.14 0.97
N ARG A 132 3.00 -14.92 1.55
CA ARG A 132 4.19 -15.40 0.86
C ARG A 132 4.10 -16.90 0.76
N LEU A 133 4.22 -17.42 -0.45
CA LEU A 133 4.12 -18.83 -0.77
C LEU A 133 5.44 -19.30 -1.37
N ALA A 134 5.82 -20.53 -1.08
CA ALA A 134 6.96 -21.18 -1.72
C ALA A 134 6.50 -22.49 -2.36
N PHE A 135 6.77 -22.64 -3.64
CA PHE A 135 6.61 -23.89 -4.38
C PHE A 135 7.97 -24.57 -4.43
N LEU A 136 8.04 -25.81 -4.00
CA LEU A 136 9.27 -26.58 -3.95
C LEU A 136 9.22 -27.69 -4.99
N GLY A 137 10.28 -27.79 -5.75
CA GLY A 137 10.50 -28.81 -6.77
C GLY A 137 11.91 -29.38 -6.66
N ARG A 138 12.43 -29.86 -7.79
CA ARG A 138 13.79 -30.41 -7.88
C ARG A 138 14.51 -29.80 -9.06
N PRO A 139 15.67 -29.13 -8.84
CA PRO A 139 16.45 -28.59 -9.95
C PRO A 139 17.08 -29.73 -10.74
N GLU A 140 16.85 -29.72 -12.05
CA GLU A 140 17.37 -30.71 -12.99
C GLU A 140 17.72 -30.04 -14.31
N HIS A 141 18.51 -30.70 -15.15
CA HIS A 141 18.82 -30.18 -16.49
C HIS A 141 17.55 -30.16 -17.35
N ALA A 142 17.16 -28.98 -17.85
CA ALA A 142 15.88 -28.78 -18.52
C ALA A 142 15.68 -29.64 -19.79
N GLY A 143 16.76 -29.95 -20.49
CA GLY A 143 16.72 -30.74 -21.72
C GLY A 143 16.72 -32.26 -21.53
N THR A 144 17.07 -32.78 -20.34
CA THR A 144 17.18 -34.22 -20.06
C THR A 144 16.17 -34.72 -19.05
N ALA A 145 15.65 -33.87 -18.16
CA ALA A 145 14.56 -34.24 -17.26
C ALA A 145 13.23 -34.39 -18.05
N SER A 146 12.64 -35.56 -18.03
CA SER A 146 11.37 -35.76 -18.76
C SER A 146 10.24 -34.93 -18.19
N MET A 147 9.25 -34.60 -19.00
CA MET A 147 8.10 -33.79 -18.56
C MET A 147 7.27 -34.52 -17.48
N GLU A 148 7.20 -35.82 -17.53
CA GLU A 148 6.41 -36.65 -16.61
C GLU A 148 7.08 -36.81 -15.23
N ALA A 149 8.42 -36.83 -15.20
CA ALA A 149 9.17 -37.12 -13.99
C ALA A 149 9.71 -35.85 -13.25
N ARG A 150 9.73 -34.69 -13.93
CA ARG A 150 10.25 -33.47 -13.32
C ARG A 150 9.35 -32.93 -12.22
N LEU A 151 9.98 -32.46 -11.15
CA LEU A 151 9.31 -31.71 -10.10
C LEU A 151 9.56 -30.23 -10.33
N ASP A 152 8.78 -29.63 -11.22
CA ASP A 152 8.95 -28.26 -11.68
C ASP A 152 8.14 -27.29 -10.81
N ALA A 153 8.84 -26.54 -9.96
CA ALA A 153 8.20 -25.55 -9.09
C ALA A 153 7.50 -24.42 -9.87
N ALA A 154 7.96 -24.12 -11.09
CA ALA A 154 7.33 -23.10 -11.93
C ALA A 154 5.94 -23.52 -12.42
N GLN A 155 5.74 -24.81 -12.73
CA GLN A 155 4.44 -25.32 -13.12
C GLN A 155 3.44 -25.23 -11.98
N GLY A 156 3.85 -25.59 -10.76
CA GLY A 156 3.00 -25.47 -9.57
C GLY A 156 2.62 -24.01 -9.25
N ALA A 157 3.57 -23.11 -9.29
CA ALA A 157 3.34 -21.69 -9.05
C ALA A 157 2.41 -21.05 -10.11
N SER A 158 2.61 -21.41 -11.38
CA SER A 158 1.76 -20.93 -12.48
C SER A 158 0.33 -21.47 -12.37
N ALA A 159 0.17 -22.76 -12.09
CA ALA A 159 -1.14 -23.38 -11.89
C ALA A 159 -1.89 -22.74 -10.72
N PHE A 160 -1.21 -22.47 -9.60
CA PHE A 160 -1.78 -21.75 -8.47
C PHE A 160 -2.27 -20.36 -8.87
N THR A 161 -1.45 -19.58 -9.59
CA THR A 161 -1.79 -18.22 -10.01
C THR A 161 -3.07 -18.20 -10.87
N LEU A 162 -3.18 -19.12 -11.82
CA LEU A 162 -4.37 -19.24 -12.66
C LEU A 162 -5.60 -19.71 -11.86
N ALA A 163 -5.42 -20.70 -10.97
CA ALA A 163 -6.49 -21.20 -10.14
C ALA A 163 -6.99 -20.15 -9.14
N ALA A 164 -6.09 -19.37 -8.52
CA ALA A 164 -6.46 -18.30 -7.60
C ALA A 164 -7.36 -17.26 -8.28
N ARG A 165 -6.99 -16.82 -9.50
CA ARG A 165 -7.83 -15.93 -10.30
C ARG A 165 -9.21 -16.53 -10.57
N GLN A 166 -9.27 -17.77 -11.00
CA GLN A 166 -10.53 -18.44 -11.32
C GLN A 166 -11.43 -18.57 -10.10
N ILE A 167 -10.88 -18.95 -8.96
CA ILE A 167 -11.61 -19.07 -7.69
C ILE A 167 -12.22 -17.73 -7.28
N VAL A 168 -11.45 -16.64 -7.38
CA VAL A 168 -11.95 -15.31 -7.02
C VAL A 168 -13.09 -14.90 -7.94
N LEU A 169 -12.97 -15.08 -9.24
CA LEU A 169 -14.02 -14.74 -10.19
C LEU A 169 -15.32 -15.54 -9.95
N GLU A 170 -15.23 -16.80 -9.58
CA GLU A 170 -16.38 -17.68 -9.41
C GLU A 170 -17.03 -17.57 -8.03
N LYS A 171 -16.23 -17.44 -6.97
CA LYS A 171 -16.70 -17.61 -5.59
C LYS A 171 -16.69 -16.35 -4.75
N PHE A 172 -15.96 -15.30 -5.16
CA PHE A 172 -15.79 -14.08 -4.38
C PHE A 172 -16.04 -12.83 -5.23
N PRO A 173 -17.31 -12.60 -5.66
CA PRO A 173 -17.64 -11.45 -6.50
C PRO A 173 -17.29 -10.14 -5.78
N GLY A 174 -16.60 -9.25 -6.49
CA GLY A 174 -16.14 -7.97 -5.95
C GLY A 174 -14.78 -8.01 -5.23
N CYS A 175 -14.23 -9.21 -4.97
CA CYS A 175 -12.85 -9.34 -4.48
C CYS A 175 -11.85 -9.34 -5.64
N VAL A 176 -10.61 -9.03 -5.31
CA VAL A 176 -9.47 -9.09 -6.23
C VAL A 176 -8.36 -9.94 -5.65
N VAL A 177 -7.58 -10.56 -6.51
CA VAL A 177 -6.34 -11.26 -6.17
C VAL A 177 -5.24 -10.79 -7.10
N ASN A 178 -4.07 -10.55 -6.55
CA ASN A 178 -2.88 -10.18 -7.30
C ASN A 178 -1.69 -11.06 -6.90
N VAL A 179 -0.88 -11.45 -7.86
CA VAL A 179 0.46 -12.01 -7.66
C VAL A 179 1.43 -10.93 -8.14
N GLY A 180 2.01 -10.21 -7.19
CA GLY A 180 2.85 -9.05 -7.46
C GLY A 180 4.31 -9.40 -7.75
N GLU A 181 4.76 -10.54 -7.28
CA GLU A 181 6.13 -11.01 -7.47
C GLU A 181 6.18 -12.53 -7.63
N MET A 182 7.05 -13.00 -8.53
CA MET A 182 7.38 -14.41 -8.70
C MET A 182 8.89 -14.55 -8.94
N LYS A 183 9.59 -15.19 -8.02
CA LYS A 183 11.04 -15.41 -8.08
C LYS A 183 11.36 -16.86 -8.28
N PHE A 184 12.10 -17.16 -9.35
CA PHE A 184 12.56 -18.49 -9.71
C PHE A 184 13.98 -18.73 -9.18
N SER A 185 14.21 -19.91 -8.60
CA SER A 185 15.55 -20.36 -8.18
C SER A 185 15.88 -21.71 -8.81
N PRO A 186 17.03 -21.82 -9.50
CA PRO A 186 18.14 -20.86 -9.64
C PRO A 186 17.89 -19.76 -10.70
N GLY A 187 16.80 -19.75 -11.44
CA GLY A 187 16.50 -18.72 -12.43
C GLY A 187 17.35 -18.80 -13.71
N ALA A 188 17.73 -20.01 -14.11
CA ALA A 188 18.54 -20.27 -15.30
C ALA A 188 17.69 -20.97 -16.37
N PHE A 189 17.85 -20.57 -17.64
CA PHE A 189 17.02 -21.07 -18.76
C PHE A 189 17.16 -22.59 -19.00
N ASN A 190 18.28 -23.18 -18.63
CA ASN A 190 18.60 -24.60 -18.86
C ASN A 190 18.43 -25.48 -17.60
N ILE A 191 17.81 -24.95 -16.55
CA ILE A 191 17.57 -25.67 -15.29
C ILE A 191 16.07 -25.60 -14.95
N VAL A 192 15.46 -26.74 -14.65
CA VAL A 192 14.13 -26.81 -14.07
C VAL A 192 14.12 -26.10 -12.71
N PRO A 193 13.23 -25.14 -12.46
CA PRO A 193 13.20 -24.45 -11.19
C PRO A 193 12.91 -25.38 -10.01
N GLY A 194 13.85 -25.42 -9.04
CA GLY A 194 13.69 -26.19 -7.81
C GLY A 194 12.89 -25.45 -6.74
N ARG A 195 12.70 -24.14 -6.92
CA ARG A 195 11.92 -23.30 -6.01
C ARG A 195 11.33 -22.10 -6.75
N VAL A 196 10.11 -21.74 -6.39
CA VAL A 196 9.51 -20.45 -6.75
C VAL A 196 8.89 -19.82 -5.53
N ASP A 197 9.29 -18.59 -5.23
CA ASP A 197 8.70 -17.76 -4.18
C ASP A 197 7.71 -16.78 -4.81
N LEU A 198 6.51 -16.71 -4.26
CA LEU A 198 5.40 -15.85 -4.66
C LEU A 198 5.03 -14.87 -3.55
N SER A 199 4.64 -13.65 -3.93
CA SER A 199 3.96 -12.70 -3.04
C SER A 199 2.88 -11.88 -3.78
#